data_37dba8ec2b6c55c87bc59d35be551283
#
_entry.id   37dba8ec2b6c55c87bc59d35be551283
#
_cell.length_a   1.000
_cell.length_b   1.000
_cell.length_c   1.000
_cell.angle_alpha   90.00
_cell.angle_beta   90.00
_cell.angle_gamma   90.00
#
_symmetry.space_group_name_H-M   'P 1'
#
loop_
_entity.id
_entity.type
_entity.pdbx_description
1 polymer ?
#
loop_
_entity_poly.entity_id
_entity_poly.type
_entity_poly.pdbx_seq_one_letter_code
_entity_poly.pdbx_strand_id
1 'polypeptide(L)'
;MNYHELQYILCIAKHQNLTKAAQELYISQPTLTKHLQKLEREMGTKLFSRSGNSYTPTFAGRKYMEYARKILQIRQDWEKELKDLTENNEGELNVAFPLMRSTCMVPQIMTSFFQKYPKVKVNILEEAYSIQEKLLLNDQLDFGIFNEVHEHPKLEYELLKKEEILLIMPPDHPLASAGKASTHSTYPKLDLSLLAEEPFILHFPEQTTGQLSLEALKAAHIKPYVTIQSRNTETCVKLCMQGLGMCFTPETYVRNMDLPVKPACFSVGEDGVFSTLTIAYRRGTYLPQYARDFICTAREVL
;
A
#
# COMPACT_ATOMS: atom_id res chain seq x y z
N MET A 1 -8.19 -31.77 -15.69
CA MET A 1 -8.35 -30.39 -15.15
C MET A 1 -7.81 -29.44 -16.20
N ASN A 2 -8.68 -28.62 -16.80
CA ASN A 2 -8.32 -27.67 -17.86
C ASN A 2 -8.17 -26.28 -17.25
N TYR A 3 -7.29 -25.45 -17.80
CA TYR A 3 -7.03 -24.07 -17.37
C TYR A 3 -8.32 -23.21 -17.27
N HIS A 4 -9.18 -23.29 -18.26
CA HIS A 4 -10.47 -22.59 -18.26
C HIS A 4 -11.40 -23.02 -17.11
N GLU A 5 -11.36 -24.29 -16.73
CA GLU A 5 -12.16 -24.80 -15.61
C GLU A 5 -11.77 -24.12 -14.29
N LEU A 6 -10.48 -23.89 -14.07
CA LEU A 6 -10.00 -23.16 -12.88
C LEU A 6 -10.55 -21.75 -12.83
N GLN A 7 -10.46 -21.03 -13.95
CA GLN A 7 -10.98 -19.66 -14.07
C GLN A 7 -12.50 -19.60 -13.86
N TYR A 8 -13.24 -20.55 -14.44
CA TYR A 8 -14.70 -20.62 -14.32
C TYR A 8 -15.14 -20.74 -12.85
N ILE A 9 -14.51 -21.63 -12.09
CA ILE A 9 -14.83 -21.83 -10.68
C ILE A 9 -14.52 -20.59 -9.84
N LEU A 10 -13.39 -19.94 -10.08
CA LEU A 10 -13.01 -18.71 -9.38
C LEU A 10 -13.96 -17.55 -9.72
N CYS A 11 -14.38 -17.43 -10.97
CA CYS A 11 -15.31 -16.40 -11.43
C CYS A 11 -16.72 -16.62 -10.84
N ILE A 12 -17.21 -17.87 -10.76
CA ILE A 12 -18.47 -18.20 -10.09
C ILE A 12 -18.41 -17.80 -8.61
N ALA A 13 -17.29 -18.10 -7.94
CA ALA A 13 -17.10 -17.76 -6.54
C ALA A 13 -17.04 -16.25 -6.28
N LYS A 14 -16.42 -15.49 -7.20
CA LYS A 14 -16.34 -14.02 -7.14
C LYS A 14 -17.73 -13.39 -7.20
N HIS A 15 -18.54 -13.81 -8.16
CA HIS A 15 -19.86 -13.22 -8.37
C HIS A 15 -20.98 -13.87 -7.56
N GLN A 16 -20.79 -15.08 -7.06
CA GLN A 16 -21.82 -15.90 -6.42
C GLN A 16 -23.10 -16.03 -7.28
N ASN A 17 -22.99 -15.78 -8.58
CA ASN A 17 -24.08 -15.74 -9.54
C ASN A 17 -23.58 -16.20 -10.92
N LEU A 18 -24.21 -17.26 -11.46
CA LEU A 18 -23.77 -17.85 -12.73
C LEU A 18 -23.97 -16.91 -13.93
N THR A 19 -25.00 -16.08 -13.91
CA THR A 19 -25.27 -15.16 -15.03
C THR A 19 -24.18 -14.07 -15.09
N LYS A 20 -23.87 -13.46 -13.94
CA LYS A 20 -22.80 -12.44 -13.86
C LYS A 20 -21.43 -13.04 -14.17
N ALA A 21 -21.14 -14.24 -13.67
CA ALA A 21 -19.88 -14.93 -13.96
C ALA A 21 -19.77 -15.26 -15.47
N ALA A 22 -20.84 -15.73 -16.10
CA ALA A 22 -20.86 -16.02 -17.52
C ALA A 22 -20.63 -14.77 -18.38
N GLN A 23 -21.21 -13.63 -17.97
CA GLN A 23 -20.99 -12.34 -18.62
C GLN A 23 -19.52 -11.92 -18.57
N GLU A 24 -18.87 -11.99 -17.38
CA GLU A 24 -17.45 -11.66 -17.23
C GLU A 24 -16.55 -12.60 -18.07
N LEU A 25 -16.95 -13.87 -18.20
CA LEU A 25 -16.21 -14.89 -18.96
C LEU A 25 -16.52 -14.88 -20.48
N TYR A 26 -17.41 -14.00 -20.93
CA TYR A 26 -17.84 -13.92 -22.33
C TYR A 26 -18.37 -15.24 -22.88
N ILE A 27 -19.08 -16.03 -22.03
CA ILE A 27 -19.76 -17.28 -22.44
C ILE A 27 -21.23 -17.27 -22.04
N SER A 28 -22.00 -18.23 -22.59
CA SER A 28 -23.40 -18.36 -22.19
C SER A 28 -23.53 -19.01 -20.80
N GLN A 29 -24.51 -18.57 -20.02
CA GLN A 29 -24.81 -19.16 -18.69
C GLN A 29 -25.06 -20.68 -18.74
N PRO A 30 -25.80 -21.25 -19.75
CA PRO A 30 -25.92 -22.69 -19.90
C PRO A 30 -24.59 -23.41 -20.10
N THR A 31 -23.65 -22.80 -20.84
CA THR A 31 -22.30 -23.35 -21.05
C THR A 31 -21.55 -23.41 -19.70
N LEU A 32 -21.54 -22.31 -18.93
CA LEU A 32 -20.88 -22.28 -17.63
C LEU A 32 -21.49 -23.30 -16.65
N THR A 33 -22.82 -23.42 -16.66
CA THR A 33 -23.54 -24.43 -15.84
C THR A 33 -23.13 -25.84 -16.19
N LYS A 34 -23.03 -26.16 -17.51
CA LYS A 34 -22.61 -27.48 -17.98
C LYS A 34 -21.17 -27.82 -17.55
N HIS A 35 -20.27 -26.85 -17.61
CA HIS A 35 -18.89 -27.02 -17.15
C HIS A 35 -18.83 -27.28 -15.63
N LEU A 36 -19.52 -26.49 -14.82
CA LEU A 36 -19.60 -26.71 -13.37
C LEU A 36 -20.16 -28.10 -13.04
N GLN A 37 -21.26 -28.50 -13.65
CA GLN A 37 -21.89 -29.81 -13.41
C GLN A 37 -21.02 -30.98 -13.87
N LYS A 38 -20.27 -30.82 -14.98
CA LYS A 38 -19.31 -31.83 -15.45
C LYS A 38 -18.19 -31.99 -14.42
N LEU A 39 -17.57 -30.90 -13.99
CA LEU A 39 -16.48 -30.90 -13.04
C LEU A 39 -16.93 -31.52 -11.69
N GLU A 40 -18.09 -31.13 -11.14
CA GLU A 40 -18.62 -31.69 -9.90
C GLU A 40 -18.89 -33.19 -10.00
N ARG A 41 -19.34 -33.69 -11.16
CA ARG A 41 -19.53 -35.13 -11.41
C ARG A 41 -18.19 -35.87 -11.46
N GLU A 42 -17.18 -35.32 -12.16
CA GLU A 42 -15.84 -35.92 -12.24
C GLU A 42 -15.18 -35.98 -10.85
N MET A 43 -15.44 -35.01 -9.99
CA MET A 43 -14.89 -34.96 -8.62
C MET A 43 -15.74 -35.73 -7.61
N GLY A 44 -16.94 -36.17 -7.96
CA GLY A 44 -17.85 -36.87 -7.05
C GLY A 44 -18.38 -36.00 -5.90
N THR A 45 -18.21 -34.66 -5.97
CA THR A 45 -18.63 -33.76 -4.90
C THR A 45 -19.11 -32.41 -5.45
N LYS A 46 -19.96 -31.71 -4.68
CA LYS A 46 -20.42 -30.36 -5.01
C LYS A 46 -19.37 -29.31 -4.59
N LEU A 47 -19.02 -28.44 -5.51
CA LEU A 47 -18.15 -27.29 -5.24
C LEU A 47 -18.94 -26.07 -4.75
N PHE A 48 -20.21 -25.97 -5.14
CA PHE A 48 -21.08 -24.89 -4.70
C PHE A 48 -22.40 -25.43 -4.11
N SER A 49 -22.86 -24.77 -3.05
CA SER A 49 -24.21 -24.86 -2.54
C SER A 49 -25.07 -23.78 -3.21
N ARG A 50 -26.23 -24.14 -3.70
CA ARG A 50 -27.17 -23.23 -4.36
C ARG A 50 -28.30 -22.84 -3.43
N SER A 51 -28.54 -21.54 -3.28
CA SER A 51 -29.70 -20.98 -2.60
C SER A 51 -30.37 -19.95 -3.51
N GLY A 52 -31.47 -20.31 -4.17
CA GLY A 52 -32.08 -19.48 -5.21
C GLY A 52 -31.11 -19.26 -6.38
N ASN A 53 -30.70 -18.00 -6.61
CA ASN A 53 -29.72 -17.61 -7.63
C ASN A 53 -28.29 -17.47 -7.07
N SER A 54 -28.07 -17.69 -5.77
CA SER A 54 -26.77 -17.56 -5.13
C SER A 54 -26.01 -18.89 -5.11
N TYR A 55 -24.71 -18.84 -5.44
CA TYR A 55 -23.78 -19.96 -5.45
C TYR A 55 -22.69 -19.73 -4.42
N THR A 56 -22.82 -20.34 -3.24
CA THR A 56 -21.83 -20.24 -2.15
C THR A 56 -20.88 -21.44 -2.18
N PRO A 57 -19.54 -21.24 -2.09
CA PRO A 57 -18.59 -22.34 -2.10
C PRO A 57 -18.81 -23.30 -0.92
N THR A 58 -18.86 -24.60 -1.19
CA THR A 58 -18.79 -25.66 -0.17
C THR A 58 -17.37 -25.73 0.44
N PHE A 59 -17.18 -26.61 1.43
CA PHE A 59 -15.82 -26.89 1.92
C PHE A 59 -14.91 -27.39 0.80
N ALA A 60 -15.39 -28.34 -0.02
CA ALA A 60 -14.67 -28.85 -1.19
C ALA A 60 -14.40 -27.73 -2.21
N GLY A 61 -15.39 -26.87 -2.45
CA GLY A 61 -15.23 -25.70 -3.34
C GLY A 61 -14.14 -24.74 -2.86
N ARG A 62 -14.11 -24.43 -1.56
CA ARG A 62 -13.03 -23.57 -1.01
C ARG A 62 -11.65 -24.19 -1.19
N LYS A 63 -11.52 -25.51 -0.95
CA LYS A 63 -10.25 -26.24 -1.17
C LYS A 63 -9.87 -26.26 -2.65
N TYR A 64 -10.82 -26.54 -3.53
CA TYR A 64 -10.58 -26.48 -4.97
C TYR A 64 -10.06 -25.09 -5.41
N MET A 65 -10.71 -24.01 -4.95
CA MET A 65 -10.28 -22.65 -5.28
C MET A 65 -8.90 -22.30 -4.75
N GLU A 66 -8.53 -22.81 -3.58
CA GLU A 66 -7.17 -22.64 -3.03
C GLU A 66 -6.12 -23.22 -3.99
N TYR A 67 -6.34 -24.46 -4.45
CA TYR A 67 -5.41 -25.10 -5.40
C TYR A 67 -5.50 -24.50 -6.81
N ALA A 68 -6.71 -24.10 -7.25
CA ALA A 68 -6.89 -23.45 -8.54
C ALA A 68 -6.07 -22.16 -8.64
N ARG A 69 -6.07 -21.33 -7.60
CA ARG A 69 -5.23 -20.10 -7.56
C ARG A 69 -3.75 -20.45 -7.64
N LYS A 70 -3.27 -21.44 -6.88
CA LYS A 70 -1.86 -21.86 -6.93
C LYS A 70 -1.42 -22.30 -8.32
N ILE A 71 -2.25 -23.07 -9.03
CA ILE A 71 -1.94 -23.54 -10.39
C ILE A 71 -1.90 -22.39 -11.38
N LEU A 72 -2.88 -21.46 -11.29
CA LEU A 72 -2.92 -20.29 -12.13
C LEU A 72 -1.69 -19.39 -11.88
N GLN A 73 -1.26 -19.29 -10.62
CA GLN A 73 -0.08 -18.53 -10.23
C GLN A 73 1.20 -19.13 -10.82
N ILE A 74 1.43 -20.43 -10.64
CA ILE A 74 2.61 -21.10 -11.21
C ILE A 74 2.71 -20.85 -12.72
N ARG A 75 1.58 -20.86 -13.42
CA ARG A 75 1.56 -20.53 -14.84
C ARG A 75 1.93 -19.07 -15.12
N GLN A 76 1.38 -18.13 -14.36
CA GLN A 76 1.73 -16.72 -14.51
C GLN A 76 3.20 -16.46 -14.22
N ASP A 77 3.75 -17.09 -13.19
CA ASP A 77 5.17 -16.99 -12.86
C ASP A 77 6.03 -17.54 -13.99
N TRP A 78 5.64 -18.69 -14.58
CA TRP A 78 6.31 -19.23 -15.76
C TRP A 78 6.24 -18.28 -16.99
N GLU A 79 5.09 -17.69 -17.24
CA GLU A 79 4.92 -16.72 -18.35
C GLU A 79 5.78 -15.46 -18.13
N LYS A 80 5.94 -15.02 -16.87
CA LYS A 80 6.85 -13.92 -16.49
C LYS A 80 8.31 -14.30 -16.67
N GLU A 81 8.70 -15.48 -16.19
CA GLU A 81 10.07 -16.00 -16.32
C GLU A 81 10.46 -16.20 -17.80
N LEU A 82 9.55 -16.72 -18.60
CA LEU A 82 9.78 -16.90 -20.04
C LEU A 82 10.01 -15.56 -20.76
N LYS A 83 9.28 -14.52 -20.39
CA LYS A 83 9.48 -13.17 -20.93
C LYS A 83 10.85 -12.60 -20.51
N ASP A 84 11.25 -12.81 -19.28
CA ASP A 84 12.56 -12.38 -18.76
C ASP A 84 13.71 -13.07 -19.55
N LEU A 85 13.56 -14.38 -19.83
CA LEU A 85 14.54 -15.16 -20.59
C LEU A 85 14.65 -14.69 -22.06
N THR A 86 13.62 -14.09 -22.62
CA THR A 86 13.62 -13.60 -24.00
C THR A 86 14.12 -12.16 -24.15
N GLU A 87 14.64 -11.54 -23.10
CA GLU A 87 15.22 -10.17 -23.04
C GLU A 87 14.30 -9.05 -23.53
N ASN A 88 12.98 -9.29 -23.58
CA ASN A 88 12.05 -8.30 -24.11
C ASN A 88 11.83 -7.08 -23.21
N ASN A 89 12.28 -7.08 -21.96
CA ASN A 89 12.06 -6.01 -20.98
C ASN A 89 10.63 -5.44 -21.00
N GLU A 90 9.67 -6.26 -21.40
CA GLU A 90 8.25 -5.94 -21.52
C GLU A 90 7.48 -6.66 -20.43
N GLY A 91 6.58 -5.97 -19.76
CA GLY A 91 5.81 -6.57 -18.70
C GLY A 91 4.74 -5.65 -18.15
N GLU A 92 4.15 -6.10 -17.07
CA GLU A 92 3.15 -5.34 -16.32
C GLU A 92 3.44 -5.47 -14.83
N LEU A 93 3.38 -4.34 -14.11
CA LEU A 93 3.46 -4.26 -12.66
C LEU A 93 2.18 -3.64 -12.12
N ASN A 94 1.61 -4.30 -11.11
CA ASN A 94 0.48 -3.79 -10.34
C ASN A 94 0.99 -3.43 -8.95
N VAL A 95 1.13 -2.15 -8.66
CA VAL A 95 1.72 -1.65 -7.41
C VAL A 95 0.71 -0.82 -6.65
N ALA A 96 0.53 -1.14 -5.38
CA ALA A 96 -0.30 -0.31 -4.51
C ALA A 96 0.55 0.55 -3.58
N PHE A 97 0.13 1.80 -3.45
CA PHE A 97 0.71 2.81 -2.56
C PHE A 97 -0.28 3.19 -1.47
N PRO A 98 0.20 3.64 -0.30
CA PRO A 98 -0.66 4.29 0.67
C PRO A 98 -1.32 5.52 0.05
N LEU A 99 -2.63 5.68 0.25
CA LEU A 99 -3.49 6.66 -0.41
C LEU A 99 -2.89 8.06 -0.52
N MET A 100 -2.21 8.52 0.53
CA MET A 100 -1.69 9.90 0.59
C MET A 100 -0.21 10.01 0.19
N ARG A 101 0.49 8.91 -0.06
CA ARG A 101 1.92 8.91 -0.37
C ARG A 101 2.25 8.88 -1.85
N SER A 102 1.32 8.46 -2.66
CA SER A 102 1.53 8.32 -4.11
C SER A 102 2.00 9.63 -4.75
N THR A 103 1.41 10.76 -4.38
CA THR A 103 1.77 12.08 -4.92
C THR A 103 3.24 12.47 -4.67
N CYS A 104 3.82 12.01 -3.56
CA CYS A 104 5.22 12.31 -3.21
C CYS A 104 6.21 11.27 -3.71
N MET A 105 5.77 10.01 -3.89
CA MET A 105 6.67 8.88 -4.18
C MET A 105 6.65 8.49 -5.65
N VAL A 106 5.45 8.35 -6.23
CA VAL A 106 5.27 7.81 -7.57
C VAL A 106 6.04 8.59 -8.64
N PRO A 107 6.00 9.95 -8.68
CA PRO A 107 6.72 10.68 -9.72
C PRO A 107 8.23 10.39 -9.73
N GLN A 108 8.86 10.28 -8.56
CA GLN A 108 10.29 10.03 -8.44
C GLN A 108 10.65 8.60 -8.87
N ILE A 109 9.91 7.61 -8.36
CA ILE A 109 10.13 6.21 -8.69
C ILE A 109 9.92 5.99 -10.19
N MET A 110 8.79 6.48 -10.74
CA MET A 110 8.45 6.25 -12.14
C MET A 110 9.42 6.94 -13.10
N THR A 111 9.87 8.16 -12.79
CA THR A 111 10.84 8.87 -13.64
C THR A 111 12.12 8.05 -13.78
N SER A 112 12.66 7.51 -12.69
CA SER A 112 13.87 6.68 -12.73
C SER A 112 13.61 5.30 -13.34
N PHE A 113 12.51 4.67 -13.00
CA PHE A 113 12.15 3.35 -13.48
C PHE A 113 11.96 3.30 -15.00
N PHE A 114 11.20 4.25 -15.57
CA PHE A 114 10.94 4.28 -17.02
C PHE A 114 12.14 4.64 -17.87
N GLN A 115 13.20 5.24 -17.32
CA GLN A 115 14.47 5.38 -18.03
C GLN A 115 15.07 4.02 -18.39
N LYS A 116 14.91 3.02 -17.54
CA LYS A 116 15.44 1.67 -17.74
C LYS A 116 14.42 0.73 -18.42
N TYR A 117 13.14 0.89 -18.06
CA TYR A 117 12.05 -0.01 -18.48
C TYR A 117 10.89 0.73 -19.17
N PRO A 118 11.12 1.39 -20.32
CA PRO A 118 10.10 2.22 -20.98
C PRO A 118 8.92 1.42 -21.55
N LYS A 119 9.05 0.09 -21.68
CA LYS A 119 8.01 -0.78 -22.23
C LYS A 119 7.22 -1.54 -21.16
N VAL A 120 7.57 -1.39 -19.88
CA VAL A 120 6.83 -2.00 -18.79
C VAL A 120 5.63 -1.14 -18.45
N LYS A 121 4.44 -1.72 -18.51
CA LYS A 121 3.22 -1.05 -18.07
C LYS A 121 3.14 -1.11 -16.54
N VAL A 122 2.91 0.02 -15.89
CA VAL A 122 2.72 0.09 -14.44
C VAL A 122 1.30 0.56 -14.13
N ASN A 123 0.54 -0.25 -13.40
CA ASN A 123 -0.74 0.11 -12.84
C ASN A 123 -0.55 0.49 -11.37
N ILE A 124 -0.99 1.67 -11.02
CA ILE A 124 -0.87 2.21 -9.67
C ILE A 124 -2.23 2.19 -9.01
N LEU A 125 -2.30 1.59 -7.83
CA LEU A 125 -3.46 1.62 -6.96
C LEU A 125 -3.13 2.42 -5.71
N GLU A 126 -4.09 3.19 -5.25
CA GLU A 126 -3.99 3.99 -4.03
C GLU A 126 -5.00 3.46 -3.02
N GLU A 127 -4.51 2.64 -2.08
CA GLU A 127 -5.39 1.88 -1.19
C GLU A 127 -4.85 1.82 0.24
N ALA A 128 -5.76 1.62 1.20
CA ALA A 128 -5.41 1.38 2.59
C ALA A 128 -4.72 0.01 2.77
N TYR A 129 -3.89 -0.14 3.81
CA TYR A 129 -3.15 -1.36 4.13
C TYR A 129 -3.99 -2.65 4.00
N SER A 130 -5.14 -2.70 4.66
CA SER A 130 -5.99 -3.90 4.69
C SER A 130 -6.52 -4.33 3.30
N ILE A 131 -6.68 -3.36 2.40
CA ILE A 131 -7.09 -3.63 1.02
C ILE A 131 -5.88 -4.11 0.22
N GLN A 132 -4.73 -3.43 0.33
CA GLN A 132 -3.49 -3.84 -0.33
C GLN A 132 -3.08 -5.27 0.06
N GLU A 133 -3.09 -5.60 1.35
CA GLU A 133 -2.78 -6.95 1.84
C GLU A 133 -3.71 -8.00 1.22
N LYS A 134 -5.02 -7.72 1.21
CA LYS A 134 -6.00 -8.62 0.58
C LYS A 134 -5.77 -8.79 -0.92
N LEU A 135 -5.43 -7.73 -1.63
CA LEU A 135 -5.13 -7.76 -3.06
C LEU A 135 -3.85 -8.56 -3.35
N LEU A 136 -2.78 -8.37 -2.54
CA LEU A 136 -1.56 -9.18 -2.61
C LEU A 136 -1.85 -10.68 -2.41
N LEU A 137 -2.61 -11.03 -1.39
CA LEU A 137 -2.96 -12.41 -1.08
C LEU A 137 -3.86 -13.08 -2.14
N ASN A 138 -4.55 -12.29 -2.96
CA ASN A 138 -5.43 -12.73 -4.05
C ASN A 138 -4.83 -12.58 -5.45
N ASP A 139 -3.53 -12.36 -5.57
CA ASP A 139 -2.83 -12.24 -6.86
C ASP A 139 -3.24 -11.05 -7.74
N GLN A 140 -3.73 -9.99 -7.13
CA GLN A 140 -4.19 -8.80 -7.82
C GLN A 140 -3.17 -7.66 -7.79
N LEU A 141 -2.11 -7.81 -6.99
CA LEU A 141 -0.96 -6.90 -6.91
C LEU A 141 0.34 -7.70 -6.96
N ASP A 142 1.34 -7.12 -7.59
CA ASP A 142 2.72 -7.58 -7.51
C ASP A 142 3.38 -7.04 -6.24
N PHE A 143 3.17 -5.75 -5.93
CA PHE A 143 3.72 -5.07 -4.76
C PHE A 143 2.66 -4.26 -4.00
N GLY A 144 2.80 -4.23 -2.68
CA GLY A 144 2.14 -3.27 -1.81
C GLY A 144 3.19 -2.49 -1.02
N ILE A 145 3.00 -1.17 -0.87
CA ILE A 145 3.88 -0.31 -0.08
C ILE A 145 3.13 0.12 1.18
N PHE A 146 3.77 -0.04 2.34
CA PHE A 146 3.16 0.14 3.66
C PHE A 146 4.00 1.03 4.56
N ASN A 147 3.33 1.77 5.44
CA ASN A 147 3.97 2.52 6.53
C ASN A 147 4.15 1.68 7.80
N GLU A 148 3.41 0.59 7.91
CA GLU A 148 3.47 -0.35 9.03
C GLU A 148 3.47 -1.77 8.49
N VAL A 149 4.15 -2.66 9.22
CA VAL A 149 4.21 -4.06 8.87
C VAL A 149 3.49 -4.87 9.95
N HIS A 150 2.36 -5.46 9.58
CA HIS A 150 1.80 -6.58 10.29
C HIS A 150 2.22 -7.84 9.54
N GLU A 151 3.23 -8.54 10.07
CA GLU A 151 3.80 -9.69 9.39
C GLU A 151 2.75 -10.75 9.05
N HIS A 152 2.62 -11.02 7.76
CA HIS A 152 1.76 -12.10 7.27
C HIS A 152 2.62 -13.24 6.71
N PRO A 153 2.41 -14.51 7.11
CA PRO A 153 3.33 -15.62 6.78
C PRO A 153 3.45 -15.90 5.27
N LYS A 154 2.52 -15.43 4.46
CA LYS A 154 2.54 -15.59 2.99
C LYS A 154 3.16 -14.40 2.25
N LEU A 155 3.58 -13.36 2.96
CA LEU A 155 4.20 -12.19 2.37
C LEU A 155 5.68 -12.12 2.75
N GLU A 156 6.46 -11.52 1.90
CA GLU A 156 7.83 -11.09 2.14
C GLU A 156 7.85 -9.57 2.19
N TYR A 157 8.71 -9.02 3.04
CA TYR A 157 8.77 -7.60 3.31
C TYR A 157 10.21 -7.13 3.17
N GLU A 158 10.39 -6.05 2.43
CA GLU A 158 11.68 -5.37 2.30
C GLU A 158 11.56 -3.92 2.75
N LEU A 159 12.48 -3.49 3.61
CA LEU A 159 12.55 -2.10 4.03
C LEU A 159 12.97 -1.23 2.84
N LEU A 160 12.14 -0.24 2.50
CA LEU A 160 12.50 0.80 1.53
C LEU A 160 13.20 1.96 2.24
N LYS A 161 12.61 2.48 3.31
CA LYS A 161 13.14 3.64 4.01
C LYS A 161 12.71 3.66 5.48
N LYS A 162 13.59 4.17 6.33
CA LYS A 162 13.25 4.71 7.65
C LYS A 162 13.20 6.23 7.53
N GLU A 163 12.08 6.84 7.87
CA GLU A 163 11.88 8.28 7.75
C GLU A 163 11.44 8.90 9.08
N GLU A 164 11.83 10.13 9.31
CA GLU A 164 11.47 10.86 10.51
C GLU A 164 10.09 11.51 10.37
N ILE A 165 9.30 11.48 11.44
CA ILE A 165 8.07 12.25 11.60
C ILE A 165 8.44 13.58 12.24
N LEU A 166 8.36 14.63 11.47
CA LEU A 166 8.75 15.98 11.88
C LEU A 166 7.54 16.74 12.40
N LEU A 167 7.77 17.54 13.44
CA LEU A 167 6.88 18.63 13.76
C LEU A 167 7.16 19.79 12.83
N ILE A 168 6.12 20.39 12.25
CA ILE A 168 6.25 21.57 11.39
C ILE A 168 5.39 22.73 11.87
N MET A 169 5.84 23.93 11.58
CA MET A 169 5.15 25.17 11.83
C MET A 169 5.51 26.22 10.75
N PRO A 170 4.75 27.31 10.61
CA PRO A 170 5.13 28.41 9.73
C PRO A 170 6.51 28.97 10.10
N PRO A 171 7.33 29.40 9.14
CA PRO A 171 8.69 29.88 9.41
C PRO A 171 8.73 31.21 10.19
N ASP A 172 7.65 31.97 10.19
CA ASP A 172 7.47 33.20 10.94
C ASP A 172 6.85 33.00 12.34
N HIS A 173 6.59 31.73 12.73
CA HIS A 173 6.09 31.41 14.07
C HIS A 173 7.13 31.79 15.15
N PRO A 174 6.72 32.34 16.30
CA PRO A 174 7.64 32.74 17.36
C PRO A 174 8.62 31.64 17.81
N LEU A 175 8.19 30.37 17.75
CA LEU A 175 8.99 29.21 18.13
C LEU A 175 9.84 28.65 16.98
N ALA A 176 9.77 29.22 15.76
CA ALA A 176 10.51 28.72 14.60
C ALA A 176 12.05 28.76 14.79
N SER A 177 12.55 29.59 15.70
CA SER A 177 13.97 29.67 16.05
C SER A 177 14.33 28.95 17.35
N ALA A 178 13.39 28.31 18.04
CA ALA A 178 13.61 27.68 19.33
C ALA A 178 14.30 26.31 19.29
N GLY A 179 14.50 25.75 18.09
CA GLY A 179 15.15 24.46 17.89
C GLY A 179 16.63 24.47 18.27
N LYS A 180 17.08 23.38 18.87
CA LYS A 180 18.50 23.14 19.23
C LYS A 180 19.09 22.09 18.31
N ALA A 181 20.42 22.13 18.11
CA ALA A 181 21.10 21.12 17.32
C ALA A 181 20.80 19.71 17.85
N SER A 182 20.47 18.78 16.95
CA SER A 182 20.24 17.38 17.27
C SER A 182 21.46 16.54 16.94
N THR A 183 21.72 15.50 17.71
CA THR A 183 22.76 14.49 17.45
C THR A 183 22.20 13.31 16.64
N HIS A 184 20.88 13.17 16.56
CA HIS A 184 20.18 12.02 15.97
C HIS A 184 19.40 12.35 14.69
N SER A 185 19.26 13.65 14.37
CA SER A 185 18.51 14.12 13.21
C SER A 185 19.25 15.24 12.50
N THR A 186 19.02 15.35 11.21
CA THR A 186 19.46 16.53 10.39
C THR A 186 18.61 17.76 10.69
N TYR A 187 17.49 17.60 11.36
CA TYR A 187 16.59 18.68 11.76
C TYR A 187 16.88 19.10 13.21
N PRO A 188 16.74 20.40 13.54
CA PRO A 188 16.87 20.86 14.90
C PRO A 188 15.82 20.20 15.79
N LYS A 189 16.19 19.88 17.04
CA LYS A 189 15.28 19.30 18.04
C LYS A 189 14.50 20.42 18.72
N LEU A 190 13.18 20.24 18.80
CA LEU A 190 12.31 21.13 19.59
C LEU A 190 11.81 20.41 20.83
N ASP A 191 11.85 21.10 21.95
CA ASP A 191 11.21 20.64 23.18
C ASP A 191 9.70 20.82 23.04
N LEU A 192 8.97 19.71 23.01
CA LEU A 192 7.53 19.73 22.88
C LEU A 192 6.82 20.47 24.03
N SER A 193 7.43 20.57 25.21
CA SER A 193 6.83 21.30 26.34
C SER A 193 6.53 22.77 26.04
N LEU A 194 7.25 23.36 25.08
CA LEU A 194 7.01 24.72 24.60
C LEU A 194 5.68 24.89 23.86
N LEU A 195 5.04 23.77 23.48
CA LEU A 195 3.85 23.74 22.64
C LEU A 195 2.56 23.44 23.41
N ALA A 196 2.59 23.48 24.74
CA ALA A 196 1.48 23.08 25.59
C ALA A 196 0.18 23.88 25.33
N GLU A 197 0.31 25.15 24.95
CA GLU A 197 -0.80 26.06 24.67
C GLU A 197 -1.09 26.23 23.15
N GLU A 198 -0.29 25.60 22.29
CA GLU A 198 -0.39 25.80 20.87
C GLU A 198 -1.49 24.92 20.24
N PRO A 199 -2.17 25.39 19.20
CA PRO A 199 -3.14 24.58 18.48
C PRO A 199 -2.45 23.54 17.59
N PHE A 200 -3.05 22.35 17.51
CA PHE A 200 -2.58 21.27 16.67
C PHE A 200 -3.57 20.90 15.58
N ILE A 201 -3.02 20.57 14.42
CA ILE A 201 -3.68 19.90 13.30
C ILE A 201 -3.12 18.49 13.25
N LEU A 202 -3.90 17.49 13.66
CA LEU A 202 -3.42 16.12 13.77
C LEU A 202 -4.06 15.18 12.76
N HIS A 203 -3.36 14.12 12.45
CA HIS A 203 -3.93 12.98 11.76
C HIS A 203 -4.82 12.17 12.70
N PHE A 204 -5.72 11.38 12.13
CA PHE A 204 -6.51 10.45 12.93
C PHE A 204 -5.63 9.37 13.57
N PRO A 205 -5.97 8.88 14.78
CA PRO A 205 -5.14 7.90 15.51
C PRO A 205 -4.91 6.57 14.79
N GLU A 206 -5.79 6.22 13.85
CA GLU A 206 -5.66 4.99 13.05
C GLU A 206 -4.61 5.11 11.93
N GLN A 207 -4.06 6.29 11.71
CA GLN A 207 -2.95 6.51 10.76
C GLN A 207 -1.62 6.48 11.52
N THR A 208 -0.60 5.91 10.92
CA THR A 208 0.76 5.83 11.50
C THR A 208 1.27 7.17 11.99
N THR A 209 1.14 8.23 11.17
CA THR A 209 1.55 9.58 11.57
C THR A 209 0.76 10.09 12.78
N GLY A 210 -0.56 9.83 12.82
CA GLY A 210 -1.42 10.23 13.93
C GLY A 210 -1.06 9.51 15.22
N GLN A 211 -0.87 8.18 15.16
CA GLN A 211 -0.46 7.38 16.30
C GLN A 211 0.88 7.85 16.86
N LEU A 212 1.92 7.92 16.01
CA LEU A 212 3.27 8.34 16.42
C LEU A 212 3.29 9.76 17.00
N SER A 213 2.51 10.68 16.42
CA SER A 213 2.38 12.05 16.93
C SER A 213 1.78 12.08 18.33
N LEU A 214 0.71 11.31 18.55
CA LEU A 214 0.05 11.24 19.86
C LEU A 214 0.94 10.57 20.90
N GLU A 215 1.71 9.55 20.52
CA GLU A 215 2.69 8.91 21.39
C GLU A 215 3.80 9.89 21.81
N ALA A 216 4.32 10.68 20.86
CA ALA A 216 5.33 11.70 21.14
C ALA A 216 4.81 12.78 22.08
N LEU A 217 3.60 13.30 21.85
CA LEU A 217 2.96 14.29 22.71
C LEU A 217 2.67 13.74 24.11
N LYS A 218 2.21 12.49 24.20
CA LYS A 218 1.97 11.80 25.46
C LYS A 218 3.27 11.59 26.25
N ALA A 219 4.37 11.20 25.60
CA ALA A 219 5.68 11.05 26.21
C ALA A 219 6.21 12.39 26.77
N ALA A 220 5.87 13.50 26.12
CA ALA A 220 6.17 14.85 26.59
C ALA A 220 5.15 15.39 27.63
N HIS A 221 4.20 14.56 28.10
CA HIS A 221 3.13 14.95 29.02
C HIS A 221 2.23 16.09 28.52
N ILE A 222 2.09 16.23 27.21
CA ILE A 222 1.24 17.23 26.57
C ILE A 222 -0.12 16.64 26.25
N LYS A 223 -1.16 17.35 26.66
CA LYS A 223 -2.53 17.12 26.15
C LYS A 223 -2.77 18.12 25.01
N PRO A 224 -2.73 17.66 23.75
CA PRO A 224 -2.82 18.60 22.63
C PRO A 224 -4.18 19.29 22.57
N TYR A 225 -4.17 20.59 22.28
CA TYR A 225 -5.35 21.32 21.86
C TYR A 225 -5.56 21.11 20.36
N VAL A 226 -6.35 20.10 19.99
CA VAL A 226 -6.57 19.71 18.60
C VAL A 226 -7.70 20.55 18.02
N THR A 227 -7.39 21.42 17.07
CA THR A 227 -8.36 22.28 16.38
C THR A 227 -8.92 21.61 15.13
N ILE A 228 -8.08 20.82 14.44
CA ILE A 228 -8.46 20.16 13.18
C ILE A 228 -7.89 18.73 13.18
N GLN A 229 -8.68 17.77 12.68
CA GLN A 229 -8.21 16.45 12.32
C GLN A 229 -8.45 16.17 10.85
N SER A 230 -7.45 15.61 10.16
CA SER A 230 -7.56 15.23 8.75
C SER A 230 -6.80 13.96 8.46
N ARG A 231 -7.31 13.16 7.52
CA ARG A 231 -6.58 12.00 6.97
C ARG A 231 -5.58 12.39 5.89
N ASN A 232 -5.68 13.62 5.39
CA ASN A 232 -4.87 14.11 4.27
C ASN A 232 -3.67 14.92 4.80
N THR A 233 -2.47 14.36 4.64
CA THR A 233 -1.21 14.98 5.07
C THR A 233 -0.97 16.32 4.38
N GLU A 234 -1.25 16.43 3.09
CA GLU A 234 -1.07 17.68 2.34
C GLU A 234 -2.01 18.78 2.88
N THR A 235 -3.25 18.42 3.20
CA THR A 235 -4.19 19.33 3.85
C THR A 235 -3.67 19.80 5.21
N CYS A 236 -3.16 18.86 6.05
CA CYS A 236 -2.60 19.23 7.35
C CYS A 236 -1.42 20.22 7.21
N VAL A 237 -0.50 19.95 6.29
CA VAL A 237 0.66 20.80 6.02
C VAL A 237 0.22 22.17 5.52
N LYS A 238 -0.70 22.24 4.54
CA LYS A 238 -1.18 23.50 3.98
C LYS A 238 -1.92 24.36 5.02
N LEU A 239 -2.74 23.75 5.87
CA LEU A 239 -3.42 24.45 6.97
C LEU A 239 -2.43 24.94 8.02
N CYS A 240 -1.40 24.14 8.34
CA CYS A 240 -0.30 24.57 9.20
C CYS A 240 0.39 25.81 8.64
N MET A 241 0.72 25.83 7.35
CA MET A 241 1.36 26.96 6.68
C MET A 241 0.50 28.22 6.64
N GLN A 242 -0.82 28.11 6.88
CA GLN A 242 -1.74 29.24 7.07
C GLN A 242 -1.82 29.70 8.54
N GLY A 243 -1.02 29.12 9.44
CA GLY A 243 -0.99 29.48 10.86
C GLY A 243 -2.17 28.97 11.68
N LEU A 244 -2.92 27.94 11.18
CA LEU A 244 -4.08 27.39 11.89
C LEU A 244 -3.72 26.37 12.96
N GLY A 245 -2.44 26.06 13.13
CA GLY A 245 -1.92 25.13 14.13
C GLY A 245 -0.68 24.43 13.63
N MET A 246 0.00 23.72 14.52
CA MET A 246 1.17 22.91 14.18
C MET A 246 0.75 21.53 13.74
N CYS A 247 1.53 20.86 12.90
CA CYS A 247 1.24 19.50 12.53
C CYS A 247 2.50 18.63 12.46
N PHE A 248 2.27 17.32 12.50
CA PHE A 248 3.31 16.32 12.28
C PHE A 248 3.19 15.78 10.86
N THR A 249 4.35 15.57 10.22
CA THR A 249 4.41 15.05 8.87
C THR A 249 5.68 14.23 8.64
N PRO A 250 5.64 13.15 7.86
CA PRO A 250 6.85 12.48 7.43
C PRO A 250 7.75 13.41 6.62
N GLU A 251 9.07 13.32 6.81
CA GLU A 251 10.06 14.18 6.14
C GLU A 251 9.94 14.14 4.61
N THR A 252 9.55 12.99 4.04
CA THR A 252 9.36 12.81 2.61
C THR A 252 8.34 13.81 2.03
N TYR A 253 7.28 14.15 2.79
CA TYR A 253 6.31 15.15 2.35
C TYR A 253 6.92 16.55 2.32
N VAL A 254 7.69 16.92 3.33
CA VAL A 254 8.33 18.23 3.40
C VAL A 254 9.32 18.43 2.24
N ARG A 255 10.03 17.35 1.87
CA ARG A 255 11.00 17.40 0.78
C ARG A 255 10.36 17.51 -0.60
N ASN A 256 9.22 16.85 -0.79
CA ASN A 256 8.64 16.61 -2.12
C ASN A 256 7.36 17.40 -2.38
N MET A 257 6.83 18.10 -1.38
CA MET A 257 5.66 18.94 -1.56
C MET A 257 6.07 20.30 -2.12
N ASP A 258 5.39 20.73 -3.16
CA ASP A 258 5.56 22.09 -3.70
C ASP A 258 4.85 23.08 -2.78
N LEU A 259 5.63 23.77 -1.95
CA LEU A 259 5.18 24.80 -1.03
C LEU A 259 5.84 26.13 -1.41
N PRO A 260 5.08 27.23 -1.48
CA PRO A 260 5.63 28.56 -1.77
C PRO A 260 6.73 29.00 -0.80
N VAL A 261 6.59 28.56 0.46
CA VAL A 261 7.55 28.81 1.54
C VAL A 261 7.74 27.49 2.30
N LYS A 262 8.97 27.15 2.62
CA LYS A 262 9.28 25.95 3.40
C LYS A 262 8.90 26.15 4.87
N PRO A 263 8.29 25.14 5.53
CA PRO A 263 8.01 25.19 6.96
C PRO A 263 9.31 25.15 7.77
N ALA A 264 9.25 25.66 8.99
CA ALA A 264 10.21 25.33 10.01
C ALA A 264 9.94 23.88 10.46
N CYS A 265 10.97 23.03 10.44
CA CYS A 265 10.88 21.61 10.67
C CYS A 265 11.72 21.21 11.86
N PHE A 266 11.17 20.36 12.73
CA PHE A 266 11.83 19.95 13.95
C PHE A 266 11.73 18.45 14.17
N SER A 267 12.83 17.87 14.62
CA SER A 267 12.85 16.57 15.28
C SER A 267 12.24 16.70 16.68
N VAL A 268 11.52 15.69 17.12
CA VAL A 268 10.84 15.66 18.41
C VAL A 268 11.10 14.34 19.14
N GLY A 269 10.92 14.34 20.46
CA GLY A 269 11.24 13.19 21.29
C GLY A 269 12.74 13.14 21.66
N GLU A 270 13.16 12.09 22.34
CA GLU A 270 14.55 11.96 22.82
C GLU A 270 15.49 11.63 21.64
N ASP A 271 15.13 10.62 20.84
CA ASP A 271 15.92 10.08 19.72
C ASP A 271 15.28 10.30 18.35
N GLY A 272 14.30 11.20 18.24
CA GLY A 272 13.46 11.36 17.06
C GLY A 272 12.27 10.39 17.04
N VAL A 273 11.28 10.67 16.21
CA VAL A 273 10.11 9.81 15.96
C VAL A 273 10.18 9.31 14.54
N PHE A 274 10.22 7.99 14.37
CA PHE A 274 10.43 7.39 13.05
C PHE A 274 9.31 6.46 12.65
N SER A 275 8.99 6.46 11.36
CA SER A 275 8.20 5.43 10.70
C SER A 275 9.06 4.66 9.70
N THR A 276 8.62 3.46 9.35
CA THR A 276 9.25 2.65 8.32
C THR A 276 8.35 2.58 7.10
N LEU A 277 8.95 2.67 5.93
CA LEU A 277 8.30 2.40 4.67
C LEU A 277 8.80 1.07 4.14
N THR A 278 7.89 0.15 3.88
CA THR A 278 8.19 -1.22 3.50
C THR A 278 7.45 -1.58 2.24
N ILE A 279 8.10 -2.29 1.32
CA ILE A 279 7.45 -2.93 0.19
C ILE A 279 7.22 -4.41 0.51
N ALA A 280 6.04 -4.91 0.16
CA ALA A 280 5.72 -6.31 0.35
C ALA A 280 5.22 -6.97 -0.94
N TYR A 281 5.50 -8.25 -1.06
CA TYR A 281 5.06 -9.11 -2.15
C TYR A 281 4.83 -10.53 -1.65
N ARG A 282 4.20 -11.38 -2.46
CA ARG A 282 3.93 -12.75 -2.03
C ARG A 282 5.18 -13.58 -1.98
N ARG A 283 5.29 -14.36 -0.91
CA ARG A 283 6.37 -15.30 -0.72
C ARG A 283 6.37 -16.39 -1.81
N GLY A 284 7.53 -16.61 -2.39
CA GLY A 284 7.75 -17.64 -3.42
C GLY A 284 7.19 -17.27 -4.80
N THR A 285 6.76 -16.02 -5.04
CA THR A 285 6.41 -15.51 -6.37
C THR A 285 7.70 -15.22 -7.14
N TYR A 286 7.72 -15.59 -8.42
CA TYR A 286 8.79 -15.15 -9.30
C TYR A 286 8.71 -13.64 -9.55
N LEU A 287 9.80 -12.95 -9.27
CA LEU A 287 9.95 -11.52 -9.56
C LEU A 287 10.84 -11.36 -10.81
N PRO A 288 10.30 -10.90 -11.95
CA PRO A 288 11.09 -10.55 -13.12
C PRO A 288 12.15 -9.49 -12.81
N GLN A 289 13.17 -9.37 -13.66
CA GLN A 289 14.27 -8.41 -13.43
C GLN A 289 13.74 -6.98 -13.28
N TYR A 290 12.78 -6.55 -14.11
CA TYR A 290 12.17 -5.23 -13.97
C TYR A 290 11.44 -5.03 -12.63
N ALA A 291 10.87 -6.09 -12.06
CA ALA A 291 10.20 -6.02 -10.76
C ALA A 291 11.21 -5.88 -9.60
N ARG A 292 12.32 -6.62 -9.66
CA ARG A 292 13.44 -6.47 -8.70
C ARG A 292 14.06 -5.09 -8.78
N ASP A 293 14.27 -4.59 -10.00
CA ASP A 293 14.84 -3.27 -10.23
C ASP A 293 13.87 -2.15 -9.81
N PHE A 294 12.56 -2.39 -9.85
CA PHE A 294 11.58 -1.48 -9.29
C PHE A 294 11.78 -1.29 -7.77
N ILE A 295 12.00 -2.39 -7.03
CA ILE A 295 12.28 -2.34 -5.59
C ILE A 295 13.57 -1.56 -5.32
N CYS A 296 14.64 -1.86 -6.08
CA CYS A 296 15.92 -1.15 -5.96
C CYS A 296 15.74 0.35 -6.25
N THR A 297 15.07 0.70 -7.35
CA THR A 297 14.79 2.09 -7.73
C THR A 297 13.99 2.82 -6.64
N ALA A 298 12.95 2.17 -6.11
CA ALA A 298 12.15 2.75 -5.03
C ALA A 298 13.00 3.04 -3.78
N ARG A 299 13.93 2.15 -3.45
CA ARG A 299 14.85 2.31 -2.30
C ARG A 299 15.87 3.43 -2.52
N GLU A 300 16.35 3.62 -3.75
CA GLU A 300 17.37 4.61 -4.09
C GLU A 300 16.83 6.04 -4.15
N VAL A 301 15.58 6.21 -4.61
CA VAL A 301 15.03 7.55 -4.85
C VAL A 301 14.22 8.09 -3.66
N LEU A 302 13.82 7.24 -2.74
CA LEU A 302 13.09 7.65 -1.52
C LEU A 302 14.03 7.98 -0.37
#